data_b960ed92a4333137cd9fbf0aca0156f9
#
_entry.id   b960ed92a4333137cd9fbf0aca0156f9
#
_cell.length_a   1.000
_cell.length_b   1.000
_cell.length_c   1.000
_cell.angle_alpha   90.00
_cell.angle_beta   90.00
_cell.angle_gamma   90.00
#
_symmetry.space_group_name_H-M   'P 1'
#
loop_
_entity.id
_entity.type
_entity.pdbx_description
1 polymer ?
#
loop_
_entity_poly.entity_id
_entity_poly.type
_entity_poly.pdbx_seq_one_letter_code
_entity_poly.pdbx_strand_id
1 'polypeptide(L)'
;MEKIRFITDSASDMNNSREDVTILPLHIRFGEEEYADGVTISHKEFYEKLIECDTLPTTSLVSPAVFEEAYEKAVSAGETVIVVTISSKLSGTCQSARIAAEDYEGKVFVVDSLNATIGEQILVEYGLQLKKQGMTAEEIVSILQEQKHKIHTMGLLDTLEYLKKGGRISPTVAFIGGALAIKPVVAVVDGEIIMLGKARGSKNGSNFLIREIEKADGVDFSKPF
;
A
#
# COMPACT_ATOMS: atom_id res chain seq x y z
N MET A 1 9.38 15.62 23.94
CA MET A 1 9.34 15.06 22.58
C MET A 1 7.88 14.74 22.28
N GLU A 2 7.39 15.12 21.12
CA GLU A 2 6.02 14.84 20.71
C GLU A 2 5.77 13.33 20.63
N LYS A 3 4.61 12.87 21.13
CA LYS A 3 4.21 11.48 21.00
C LYS A 3 3.48 11.32 19.67
N ILE A 4 4.04 10.54 18.76
CA ILE A 4 3.47 10.34 17.44
C ILE A 4 3.08 8.87 17.27
N ARG A 5 1.83 8.62 16.81
CA ARG A 5 1.32 7.31 16.42
C ARG A 5 1.31 7.23 14.89
N PHE A 6 1.90 6.17 14.33
CA PHE A 6 1.70 5.85 12.91
C PHE A 6 0.53 4.88 12.75
N ILE A 7 -0.30 5.15 11.75
CA ILE A 7 -1.39 4.28 11.32
C ILE A 7 -1.22 4.03 9.82
N THR A 8 -1.43 2.79 9.39
CA THR A 8 -1.48 2.40 7.98
C THR A 8 -2.56 1.36 7.75
N ASP A 9 -2.83 1.00 6.52
CA ASP A 9 -3.72 -0.11 6.19
C ASP A 9 -2.95 -1.37 5.79
N SER A 10 -3.65 -2.50 5.70
CA SER A 10 -3.01 -3.80 5.45
C SER A 10 -2.42 -3.95 4.05
N ALA A 11 -2.77 -3.06 3.10
CA ALA A 11 -2.14 -3.06 1.78
C ALA A 11 -0.66 -2.65 1.80
N SER A 12 -0.16 -2.15 2.93
CA SER A 12 1.27 -1.87 3.16
C SER A 12 2.12 -3.13 3.30
N ASP A 13 1.51 -4.33 3.37
CA ASP A 13 2.20 -5.60 3.65
C ASP A 13 3.04 -5.62 4.94
N MET A 14 2.82 -4.66 5.85
CA MET A 14 3.51 -4.61 7.13
C MET A 14 3.02 -5.72 8.05
N ASN A 15 3.95 -6.23 8.88
CA ASN A 15 3.62 -7.28 9.83
C ASN A 15 2.79 -6.73 11.00
N ASN A 16 1.61 -7.32 11.25
CA ASN A 16 0.68 -6.96 12.32
C ASN A 16 1.25 -7.13 13.76
N SER A 17 2.42 -7.76 13.93
CA SER A 17 3.09 -7.87 15.24
C SER A 17 3.84 -6.60 15.66
N ARG A 18 3.85 -5.54 14.87
CA ARG A 18 4.51 -4.26 15.18
C ARG A 18 3.72 -3.48 16.23
N GLU A 19 4.41 -3.03 17.28
CA GLU A 19 3.83 -2.20 18.34
C GLU A 19 3.93 -0.69 18.04
N ASP A 20 4.83 -0.29 17.16
CA ASP A 20 5.11 1.10 16.80
C ASP A 20 4.19 1.66 15.69
N VAL A 21 3.42 0.78 15.03
CA VAL A 21 2.46 1.11 13.98
C VAL A 21 1.13 0.41 14.25
N THR A 22 0.03 1.11 14.05
CA THR A 22 -1.32 0.52 14.04
C THR A 22 -1.68 0.19 12.60
N ILE A 23 -1.98 -1.07 12.31
CA ILE A 23 -2.35 -1.53 10.97
C ILE A 23 -3.86 -1.81 10.96
N LEU A 24 -4.58 -1.11 10.10
CA LEU A 24 -6.03 -1.27 9.94
C LEU A 24 -6.31 -2.24 8.78
N PRO A 25 -7.08 -3.30 9.01
CA PRO A 25 -7.29 -4.31 7.98
C PRO A 25 -8.25 -3.83 6.89
N LEU A 26 -7.89 -4.07 5.64
CA LEU A 26 -8.84 -4.13 4.53
C LEU A 26 -9.71 -5.37 4.70
N HIS A 27 -10.89 -5.37 4.09
CA HIS A 27 -11.75 -6.55 4.10
C HIS A 27 -11.64 -7.33 2.79
N ILE A 28 -11.67 -8.65 2.90
CA ILE A 28 -11.61 -9.59 1.79
C ILE A 28 -12.88 -10.43 1.85
N ARG A 29 -13.59 -10.55 0.72
CA ARG A 29 -14.82 -11.33 0.63
C ARG A 29 -14.69 -12.44 -0.40
N PHE A 30 -14.91 -13.68 0.04
CA PHE A 30 -15.06 -14.87 -0.77
C PHE A 30 -16.55 -15.30 -0.75
N GLY A 31 -17.30 -14.97 -1.81
CA GLY A 31 -18.74 -15.21 -1.84
C GLY A 31 -19.47 -14.48 -0.71
N GLU A 32 -20.06 -15.22 0.23
CA GLU A 32 -20.75 -14.69 1.42
C GLU A 32 -19.83 -14.51 2.63
N GLU A 33 -18.64 -15.08 2.61
CA GLU A 33 -17.68 -15.01 3.73
C GLU A 33 -16.83 -13.76 3.64
N GLU A 34 -16.74 -13.01 4.75
CA GLU A 34 -15.94 -11.79 4.86
C GLU A 34 -14.85 -11.94 5.92
N TYR A 35 -13.67 -11.47 5.57
CA TYR A 35 -12.45 -11.57 6.40
C TYR A 35 -11.77 -10.22 6.52
N ALA A 36 -11.17 -9.97 7.69
CA ALA A 36 -10.24 -8.86 7.92
C ALA A 36 -8.82 -9.34 7.58
N ASP A 37 -8.17 -8.68 6.64
CA ASP A 37 -6.86 -9.04 6.10
C ASP A 37 -5.79 -9.07 7.19
N GLY A 38 -5.09 -10.20 7.31
CA GLY A 38 -4.06 -10.44 8.32
C GLY A 38 -4.57 -10.54 9.76
N VAL A 39 -5.90 -10.48 10.00
CA VAL A 39 -6.53 -10.58 11.33
C VAL A 39 -7.39 -11.84 11.45
N THR A 40 -8.39 -12.00 10.57
CA THR A 40 -9.29 -13.18 10.57
C THR A 40 -9.03 -14.16 9.42
N ILE A 41 -8.08 -13.82 8.55
CA ILE A 41 -7.52 -14.70 7.54
C ILE A 41 -6.01 -14.47 7.46
N SER A 42 -5.23 -15.54 7.50
CA SER A 42 -3.79 -15.46 7.26
C SER A 42 -3.47 -15.43 5.76
N HIS A 43 -2.27 -14.96 5.39
CA HIS A 43 -1.82 -15.00 3.99
C HIS A 43 -1.88 -16.42 3.40
N LYS A 44 -1.52 -17.44 4.20
CA LYS A 44 -1.58 -18.83 3.76
C LYS A 44 -3.01 -19.26 3.43
N GLU A 45 -3.94 -19.04 4.34
CA GLU A 45 -5.36 -19.37 4.16
C GLU A 45 -5.98 -18.60 2.99
N PHE A 46 -5.58 -17.33 2.81
CA PHE A 46 -6.02 -16.54 1.65
C PHE A 46 -5.62 -17.21 0.33
N TYR A 47 -4.35 -17.62 0.18
CA TYR A 47 -3.90 -18.27 -1.05
C TYR A 47 -4.49 -19.66 -1.25
N GLU A 48 -4.71 -20.42 -0.18
CA GLU A 48 -5.42 -21.72 -0.25
C GLU A 48 -6.85 -21.50 -0.77
N LYS A 49 -7.61 -20.57 -0.19
CA LYS A 49 -8.96 -20.23 -0.66
C LYS A 49 -8.95 -19.68 -2.09
N LEU A 50 -7.97 -18.84 -2.46
CA LEU A 50 -7.85 -18.26 -3.79
C LEU A 50 -7.65 -19.33 -4.89
N ILE A 51 -6.93 -20.40 -4.58
CA ILE A 51 -6.70 -21.51 -5.51
C ILE A 51 -7.98 -22.36 -5.67
N GLU A 52 -8.75 -22.52 -4.60
CA GLU A 52 -9.94 -23.36 -4.56
C GLU A 52 -11.22 -22.66 -5.02
N CYS A 53 -11.23 -21.32 -5.04
CA CYS A 53 -12.45 -20.56 -5.36
C CYS A 53 -12.75 -20.51 -6.86
N ASP A 54 -14.01 -20.76 -7.23
CA ASP A 54 -14.49 -20.59 -8.59
C ASP A 54 -14.67 -19.12 -8.99
N THR A 55 -14.94 -18.26 -8.01
CA THR A 55 -15.15 -16.81 -8.18
C THR A 55 -14.09 -16.06 -7.39
N LEU A 56 -13.39 -15.15 -8.05
CA LEU A 56 -12.35 -14.34 -7.40
C LEU A 56 -12.91 -13.53 -6.23
N PRO A 57 -12.14 -13.39 -5.14
CA PRO A 57 -12.53 -12.54 -4.03
C PRO A 57 -12.59 -11.07 -4.44
N THR A 58 -13.40 -10.32 -3.72
CA THR A 58 -13.44 -8.86 -3.79
C THR A 58 -12.84 -8.27 -2.51
N THR A 59 -12.40 -7.01 -2.60
CA THR A 59 -11.88 -6.27 -1.43
C THR A 59 -12.70 -5.03 -1.18
N SER A 60 -12.81 -4.63 0.08
CA SER A 60 -13.40 -3.36 0.49
C SER A 60 -12.41 -2.53 1.30
N LEU A 61 -12.61 -1.21 1.26
CA LEU A 61 -11.78 -0.23 1.95
C LEU A 61 -11.91 -0.33 3.48
N VAL A 62 -10.96 0.26 4.19
CA VAL A 62 -11.11 0.55 5.62
C VAL A 62 -12.15 1.66 5.77
N SER A 63 -13.21 1.43 6.54
CA SER A 63 -14.30 2.40 6.70
C SER A 63 -13.88 3.61 7.55
N PRO A 64 -14.55 4.79 7.41
CA PRO A 64 -14.29 5.94 8.27
C PRO A 64 -14.43 5.61 9.76
N ALA A 65 -15.43 4.83 10.17
CA ALA A 65 -15.65 4.46 11.56
C ALA A 65 -14.46 3.70 12.19
N VAL A 66 -13.77 2.84 11.41
CA VAL A 66 -12.57 2.13 11.88
C VAL A 66 -11.40 3.10 12.09
N PHE A 67 -11.28 4.11 11.21
CA PHE A 67 -10.29 5.18 11.39
C PHE A 67 -10.62 6.05 12.60
N GLU A 68 -11.88 6.45 12.78
CA GLU A 68 -12.33 7.24 13.94
C GLU A 68 -11.98 6.58 15.26
N GLU A 69 -12.28 5.27 15.40
CA GLU A 69 -11.92 4.51 16.60
C GLU A 69 -10.40 4.53 16.87
N ALA A 70 -9.60 4.34 15.82
CA ALA A 70 -8.14 4.36 15.94
C ALA A 70 -7.60 5.76 16.29
N TYR A 71 -8.18 6.82 15.73
CA TYR A 71 -7.82 8.20 16.02
C TYR A 71 -8.20 8.60 17.44
N GLU A 72 -9.44 8.31 17.88
CA GLU A 72 -9.90 8.58 19.23
C GLU A 72 -8.99 7.94 20.26
N LYS A 73 -8.64 6.67 20.06
CA LYS A 73 -7.73 5.94 20.94
C LYS A 73 -6.35 6.61 21.05
N ALA A 74 -5.75 7.00 19.92
CA ALA A 74 -4.42 7.61 19.91
C ALA A 74 -4.44 9.04 20.49
N VAL A 75 -5.41 9.87 20.07
CA VAL A 75 -5.53 11.27 20.52
C VAL A 75 -5.87 11.32 22.02
N SER A 76 -6.74 10.44 22.52
CA SER A 76 -7.03 10.32 23.97
C SER A 76 -5.81 9.91 24.78
N ALA A 77 -4.85 9.18 24.20
CA ALA A 77 -3.56 8.88 24.80
C ALA A 77 -2.53 10.04 24.71
N GLY A 78 -2.94 11.18 24.14
CA GLY A 78 -2.10 12.36 23.96
C GLY A 78 -1.08 12.22 22.81
N GLU A 79 -1.39 11.38 21.82
CA GLU A 79 -0.56 11.18 20.64
C GLU A 79 -1.07 12.06 19.47
N THR A 80 -0.13 12.55 18.65
CA THR A 80 -0.42 13.07 17.31
C THR A 80 -0.34 11.91 16.33
N VAL A 81 -1.26 11.86 15.36
CA VAL A 81 -1.41 10.70 14.45
C VAL A 81 -0.93 11.06 13.06
N ILE A 82 -0.07 10.23 12.49
CA ILE A 82 0.29 10.25 11.06
C ILE A 82 -0.27 8.99 10.42
N VAL A 83 -1.15 9.17 9.45
CA VAL A 83 -1.78 8.08 8.70
C VAL A 83 -1.16 8.02 7.31
N VAL A 84 -0.64 6.88 6.93
CA VAL A 84 -0.19 6.59 5.56
C VAL A 84 -1.09 5.52 5.00
N THR A 85 -1.71 5.75 3.85
CA THR A 85 -2.66 4.82 3.25
C THR A 85 -2.21 4.36 1.87
N ILE A 86 -2.75 3.24 1.43
CA ILE A 86 -2.70 2.85 0.02
C ILE A 86 -3.14 4.01 -0.87
N SER A 87 -2.59 4.08 -2.09
CA SER A 87 -2.94 5.09 -3.08
C SER A 87 -4.45 5.32 -3.22
N SER A 88 -4.87 6.58 -3.20
CA SER A 88 -6.25 7.01 -3.45
C SER A 88 -6.75 6.65 -4.86
N LYS A 89 -5.85 6.31 -5.78
CA LYS A 89 -6.19 5.82 -7.13
C LYS A 89 -6.53 4.33 -7.15
N LEU A 90 -6.10 3.58 -6.15
CA LEU A 90 -6.30 2.13 -6.05
C LEU A 90 -7.43 1.75 -5.07
N SER A 91 -7.67 2.58 -4.05
CA SER A 91 -8.68 2.33 -3.01
C SER A 91 -9.28 3.62 -2.48
N GLY A 92 -10.53 3.56 -2.02
CA GLY A 92 -11.19 4.65 -1.28
C GLY A 92 -10.70 4.81 0.16
N THR A 93 -9.75 3.97 0.64
CA THR A 93 -9.24 3.98 2.02
C THR A 93 -8.68 5.35 2.42
N CYS A 94 -7.91 6.01 1.53
CA CYS A 94 -7.39 7.36 1.79
C CYS A 94 -8.52 8.38 2.03
N GLN A 95 -9.60 8.30 1.27
CA GLN A 95 -10.75 9.19 1.44
C GLN A 95 -11.48 8.90 2.76
N SER A 96 -11.62 7.62 3.15
CA SER A 96 -12.17 7.25 4.46
C SER A 96 -11.34 7.81 5.61
N ALA A 97 -10.00 7.70 5.52
CA ALA A 97 -9.08 8.27 6.50
C ALA A 97 -9.22 9.79 6.64
N ARG A 98 -9.41 10.50 5.52
CA ARG A 98 -9.60 11.97 5.51
C ARG A 98 -10.94 12.39 6.12
N ILE A 99 -12.03 11.68 5.77
CA ILE A 99 -13.35 11.94 6.36
C ILE A 99 -13.29 11.80 7.88
N ALA A 100 -12.70 10.68 8.37
CA ALA A 100 -12.52 10.45 9.80
C ALA A 100 -11.63 11.51 10.49
N ALA A 101 -10.73 12.15 9.75
CA ALA A 101 -9.81 13.15 10.31
C ALA A 101 -10.41 14.55 10.44
N GLU A 102 -11.60 14.83 9.89
CA GLU A 102 -12.21 16.16 9.89
C GLU A 102 -12.42 16.73 11.31
N ASP A 103 -12.73 15.87 12.29
CA ASP A 103 -12.94 16.25 13.69
C ASP A 103 -11.62 16.31 14.51
N TYR A 104 -10.48 16.03 13.90
CA TYR A 104 -9.16 15.93 14.55
C TYR A 104 -8.13 16.92 13.98
N GLU A 105 -8.54 18.12 13.59
CA GLU A 105 -7.66 19.14 13.01
C GLU A 105 -6.44 19.42 13.90
N GLY A 106 -5.24 19.42 13.30
CA GLY A 106 -3.97 19.61 14.00
C GLY A 106 -3.51 18.42 14.88
N LYS A 107 -4.28 17.30 14.88
CA LYS A 107 -3.95 16.07 15.61
C LYS A 107 -3.77 14.86 14.71
N VAL A 108 -4.48 14.81 13.59
CA VAL A 108 -4.42 13.71 12.63
C VAL A 108 -4.01 14.25 11.26
N PHE A 109 -2.96 13.68 10.70
CA PHE A 109 -2.42 14.03 9.38
C PHE A 109 -2.48 12.83 8.45
N VAL A 110 -3.18 12.96 7.32
CA VAL A 110 -3.36 11.89 6.35
C VAL A 110 -2.46 12.09 5.14
N VAL A 111 -1.63 11.10 4.86
CA VAL A 111 -0.72 11.04 3.72
C VAL A 111 -1.20 9.95 2.76
N ASP A 112 -1.60 10.35 1.57
CA ASP A 112 -1.79 9.42 0.45
C ASP A 112 -0.40 8.98 -0.04
N SER A 113 -0.08 7.71 0.09
CA SER A 113 1.24 7.21 -0.31
C SER A 113 1.50 7.31 -1.82
N LEU A 114 0.45 7.38 -2.63
CA LEU A 114 0.50 7.17 -4.09
C LEU A 114 1.18 5.85 -4.46
N ASN A 115 1.15 4.90 -3.57
CA ASN A 115 1.78 3.59 -3.67
C ASN A 115 0.88 2.50 -3.09
N ALA A 116 1.37 1.27 -3.13
CA ALA A 116 0.80 0.10 -2.49
C ALA A 116 1.94 -0.84 -2.09
N THR A 117 1.64 -1.85 -1.29
CA THR A 117 2.57 -2.91 -0.88
C THR A 117 3.88 -2.33 -0.29
N ILE A 118 5.01 -2.80 -0.76
CA ILE A 118 6.34 -2.36 -0.30
C ILE A 118 6.55 -0.84 -0.45
N GLY A 119 5.96 -0.19 -1.47
CA GLY A 119 6.11 1.26 -1.66
C GLY A 119 5.40 2.09 -0.58
N GLU A 120 4.24 1.64 -0.12
CA GLU A 120 3.54 2.22 1.03
C GLU A 120 4.31 1.93 2.33
N GLN A 121 4.77 0.69 2.52
CA GLN A 121 5.60 0.29 3.66
C GLN A 121 6.85 1.16 3.79
N ILE A 122 7.59 1.37 2.70
CA ILE A 122 8.79 2.21 2.67
C ILE A 122 8.49 3.62 3.19
N LEU A 123 7.35 4.19 2.82
CA LEU A 123 6.97 5.54 3.26
C LEU A 123 6.69 5.57 4.77
N VAL A 124 6.01 4.55 5.32
CA VAL A 124 5.80 4.40 6.77
C VAL A 124 7.13 4.24 7.50
N GLU A 125 8.01 3.35 7.04
CA GLU A 125 9.33 3.12 7.65
C GLU A 125 10.18 4.40 7.64
N TYR A 126 10.11 5.18 6.57
CA TYR A 126 10.81 6.46 6.51
C TYR A 126 10.26 7.45 7.54
N GLY A 127 8.94 7.55 7.68
CA GLY A 127 8.31 8.35 8.71
C GLY A 127 8.75 7.95 10.13
N LEU A 128 8.84 6.64 10.40
CA LEU A 128 9.34 6.13 11.68
C LEU A 128 10.82 6.47 11.92
N GLN A 129 11.63 6.46 10.86
CA GLN A 129 13.03 6.89 10.94
C GLN A 129 13.13 8.37 11.32
N LEU A 130 12.35 9.25 10.69
CA LEU A 130 12.28 10.68 11.01
C LEU A 130 11.78 10.94 12.44
N LYS A 131 10.76 10.18 12.89
CA LYS A 131 10.30 10.22 14.30
C LYS A 131 11.44 9.88 15.27
N LYS A 132 12.25 8.86 14.99
CA LYS A 132 13.43 8.50 15.82
C LYS A 132 14.48 9.61 15.85
N GLN A 133 14.56 10.46 14.83
CA GLN A 133 15.42 11.64 14.78
C GLN A 133 14.86 12.83 15.58
N GLY A 134 13.66 12.70 16.14
CA GLY A 134 13.04 13.72 17.01
C GLY A 134 12.25 14.80 16.28
N MET A 135 11.92 14.58 15.01
CA MET A 135 11.11 15.52 14.23
C MET A 135 9.66 15.55 14.71
N THR A 136 8.99 16.67 14.55
CA THR A 136 7.55 16.84 14.83
C THR A 136 6.69 16.15 13.75
N ALA A 137 5.42 15.92 14.06
CA ALA A 137 4.50 15.30 13.11
C ALA A 137 4.35 16.14 11.83
N GLU A 138 4.26 17.46 11.94
CA GLU A 138 4.14 18.37 10.79
C GLU A 138 5.38 18.32 9.89
N GLU A 139 6.58 18.32 10.47
CA GLU A 139 7.84 18.18 9.73
C GLU A 139 7.91 16.84 8.98
N ILE A 140 7.55 15.75 9.66
CA ILE A 140 7.52 14.41 9.07
C ILE A 140 6.54 14.38 7.89
N VAL A 141 5.32 14.85 8.08
CA VAL A 141 4.28 14.87 7.04
C VAL A 141 4.73 15.67 5.83
N SER A 142 5.32 16.85 6.03
CA SER A 142 5.87 17.67 4.94
C SER A 142 6.89 16.89 4.11
N ILE A 143 7.82 16.21 4.79
CA ILE A 143 8.84 15.38 4.13
C ILE A 143 8.21 14.19 3.40
N LEU A 144 7.27 13.47 4.02
CA LEU A 144 6.61 12.33 3.39
C LEU A 144 5.82 12.74 2.14
N GLN A 145 5.15 13.90 2.16
CA GLN A 145 4.43 14.44 0.99
C GLN A 145 5.36 14.71 -0.20
N GLU A 146 6.61 15.11 0.04
CA GLU A 146 7.61 15.28 -1.00
C GLU A 146 8.21 13.94 -1.46
N GLN A 147 8.58 13.08 -0.50
CA GLN A 147 9.35 11.87 -0.78
C GLN A 147 8.53 10.75 -1.42
N LYS A 148 7.20 10.72 -1.22
CA LYS A 148 6.32 9.71 -1.85
C LYS A 148 6.44 9.67 -3.39
N HIS A 149 6.79 10.78 -4.02
CA HIS A 149 7.00 10.86 -5.47
C HIS A 149 8.35 10.28 -5.94
N LYS A 150 9.24 9.96 -4.99
CA LYS A 150 10.57 9.39 -5.26
C LYS A 150 10.62 7.87 -5.03
N ILE A 151 9.49 7.28 -4.65
CA ILE A 151 9.37 5.83 -4.45
C ILE A 151 8.98 5.18 -5.77
N HIS A 152 9.82 4.29 -6.27
CA HIS A 152 9.60 3.54 -7.52
C HIS A 152 9.26 2.08 -7.21
N THR A 153 7.99 1.76 -7.10
CA THR A 153 7.51 0.38 -6.91
C THR A 153 7.34 -0.29 -8.26
N MET A 154 8.04 -1.39 -8.48
CA MET A 154 7.98 -2.18 -9.72
C MET A 154 7.79 -3.66 -9.39
N GLY A 155 7.13 -4.40 -10.29
CA GLY A 155 6.88 -5.82 -10.10
C GLY A 155 6.87 -6.62 -11.40
N LEU A 156 7.39 -7.85 -11.31
CA LEU A 156 7.24 -8.87 -12.34
C LEU A 156 6.09 -9.79 -11.93
N LEU A 157 5.04 -9.83 -12.74
CA LEU A 157 3.83 -10.58 -12.43
C LEU A 157 3.73 -11.84 -13.31
N ASP A 158 3.04 -12.83 -12.80
CA ASP A 158 2.68 -14.03 -13.56
C ASP A 158 1.53 -13.76 -14.52
N THR A 159 0.59 -12.90 -14.10
CA THR A 159 -0.60 -12.54 -14.86
C THR A 159 -1.11 -11.17 -14.44
N LEU A 160 -1.81 -10.48 -15.35
CA LEU A 160 -2.57 -9.25 -15.04
C LEU A 160 -4.03 -9.54 -14.72
N GLU A 161 -4.45 -10.81 -14.70
CA GLU A 161 -5.85 -11.20 -14.58
C GLU A 161 -6.52 -10.61 -13.33
N TYR A 162 -5.83 -10.70 -12.18
CA TYR A 162 -6.34 -10.19 -10.91
C TYR A 162 -6.48 -8.67 -10.91
N LEU A 163 -5.46 -7.95 -11.41
CA LEU A 163 -5.50 -6.50 -11.54
C LEU A 163 -6.60 -6.03 -12.49
N LYS A 164 -6.80 -6.74 -13.59
CA LYS A 164 -7.86 -6.46 -14.57
C LYS A 164 -9.25 -6.70 -13.98
N LYS A 165 -9.48 -7.87 -13.37
CA LYS A 165 -10.77 -8.22 -12.76
C LYS A 165 -11.08 -7.32 -11.55
N GLY A 166 -10.06 -6.93 -10.79
CA GLY A 166 -10.16 -5.96 -9.71
C GLY A 166 -10.34 -4.52 -10.16
N GLY A 167 -10.16 -4.20 -11.44
CA GLY A 167 -10.28 -2.84 -11.98
C GLY A 167 -9.13 -1.90 -11.60
N ARG A 168 -7.99 -2.43 -11.15
CA ARG A 168 -6.80 -1.64 -10.75
C ARG A 168 -5.76 -1.52 -11.86
N ILE A 169 -6.09 -1.97 -13.07
CA ILE A 169 -5.33 -1.71 -14.29
C ILE A 169 -6.29 -1.48 -15.46
N SER A 170 -5.94 -0.57 -16.36
CA SER A 170 -6.77 -0.27 -17.53
C SER A 170 -7.00 -1.52 -18.39
N PRO A 171 -8.25 -1.79 -18.84
CA PRO A 171 -8.55 -2.92 -19.74
C PRO A 171 -7.73 -2.95 -21.03
N THR A 172 -7.40 -1.78 -21.57
CA THR A 172 -6.56 -1.63 -22.77
C THR A 172 -5.12 -2.11 -22.55
N VAL A 173 -4.60 -1.90 -21.36
CA VAL A 173 -3.24 -2.33 -20.97
C VAL A 173 -3.20 -3.83 -20.64
N ALA A 174 -4.28 -4.35 -20.07
CA ALA A 174 -4.37 -5.75 -19.64
C ALA A 174 -4.51 -6.76 -20.80
N PHE A 175 -4.60 -6.31 -22.06
CA PHE A 175 -4.67 -7.22 -23.21
C PHE A 175 -3.27 -7.78 -23.53
N ILE A 176 -2.87 -8.78 -22.76
CA ILE A 176 -1.74 -9.66 -23.10
C ILE A 176 -2.36 -10.88 -23.76
N GLY A 177 -2.34 -10.92 -25.08
CA GLY A 177 -2.79 -12.11 -25.83
C GLY A 177 -2.13 -13.37 -25.27
N GLY A 178 -2.85 -14.51 -25.24
CA GLY A 178 -2.49 -15.77 -24.59
C GLY A 178 -1.19 -16.45 -25.03
N ALA A 179 -0.13 -15.68 -25.22
CA ALA A 179 1.19 -16.22 -25.53
C ALA A 179 1.82 -16.84 -24.29
N LEU A 180 2.18 -18.12 -24.41
CA LEU A 180 2.80 -18.93 -23.35
C LEU A 180 4.05 -18.23 -22.76
N ALA A 181 4.12 -18.20 -21.42
CA ALA A 181 5.26 -17.70 -20.64
C ALA A 181 5.54 -16.17 -20.79
N ILE A 182 4.57 -15.36 -21.19
CA ILE A 182 4.73 -13.90 -21.13
C ILE A 182 4.46 -13.41 -19.71
N LYS A 183 5.44 -12.71 -19.14
CA LYS A 183 5.42 -12.12 -17.82
C LYS A 183 5.29 -10.59 -17.96
N PRO A 184 4.22 -9.95 -17.46
CA PRO A 184 4.12 -8.50 -17.43
C PRO A 184 5.05 -7.91 -16.37
N VAL A 185 5.63 -6.74 -16.71
CA VAL A 185 6.36 -5.89 -15.78
C VAL A 185 5.53 -4.63 -15.57
N VAL A 186 5.21 -4.35 -14.32
CA VAL A 186 4.37 -3.21 -13.92
C VAL A 186 5.14 -2.27 -13.02
N ALA A 187 4.66 -1.03 -12.91
CA ALA A 187 5.10 -0.08 -11.90
C ALA A 187 3.89 0.66 -11.33
N VAL A 188 4.07 1.22 -10.13
CA VAL A 188 3.17 2.24 -9.60
C VAL A 188 3.74 3.60 -9.96
N VAL A 189 2.97 4.38 -10.71
CA VAL A 189 3.34 5.73 -11.16
C VAL A 189 2.17 6.67 -10.85
N ASP A 190 2.44 7.73 -10.11
CA ASP A 190 1.42 8.70 -9.66
C ASP A 190 0.19 8.04 -9.03
N GLY A 191 0.41 6.94 -8.32
CA GLY A 191 -0.63 6.20 -7.62
C GLY A 191 -1.39 5.17 -8.45
N GLU A 192 -1.09 5.03 -9.73
CA GLU A 192 -1.76 4.07 -10.64
C GLU A 192 -0.81 2.95 -11.05
N ILE A 193 -1.37 1.74 -11.27
CA ILE A 193 -0.59 0.62 -11.80
C ILE A 193 -0.53 0.74 -13.31
N ILE A 194 0.68 0.90 -13.84
CA ILE A 194 0.95 0.95 -15.28
C ILE A 194 1.80 -0.25 -15.71
N MET A 195 1.67 -0.64 -16.96
CA MET A 195 2.53 -1.66 -17.57
C MET A 195 3.77 -1.02 -18.19
N LEU A 196 4.95 -1.36 -17.67
CA LEU A 196 6.23 -0.94 -18.27
C LEU A 196 6.59 -1.75 -19.51
N GLY A 197 6.24 -3.05 -19.51
CA GLY A 197 6.54 -3.92 -20.63
C GLY A 197 6.21 -5.38 -20.37
N LYS A 198 6.72 -6.23 -21.26
CA LYS A 198 6.52 -7.68 -21.24
C LYS A 198 7.85 -8.39 -21.40
N ALA A 199 8.03 -9.48 -20.68
CA ALA A 199 9.21 -10.33 -20.84
C ALA A 199 8.78 -11.79 -21.08
N ARG A 200 9.58 -12.56 -21.78
CA ARG A 200 9.34 -13.98 -21.96
C ARG A 200 10.15 -14.75 -20.93
N GLY A 201 9.45 -15.36 -19.98
CA GLY A 201 10.04 -16.09 -18.86
C GLY A 201 10.57 -15.20 -17.74
N SER A 202 10.74 -15.76 -16.55
CA SER A 202 11.11 -15.02 -15.33
C SER A 202 12.53 -14.40 -15.44
N LYS A 203 13.49 -15.10 -16.03
CA LYS A 203 14.87 -14.58 -16.19
C LYS A 203 14.91 -13.26 -16.98
N ASN A 204 14.18 -13.21 -18.11
CA ASN A 204 14.12 -11.99 -18.91
C ASN A 204 13.32 -10.89 -18.19
N GLY A 205 12.31 -11.28 -17.40
CA GLY A 205 11.56 -10.36 -16.55
C GLY A 205 12.43 -9.72 -15.48
N SER A 206 13.23 -10.51 -14.77
CA SER A 206 14.19 -9.99 -13.79
C SER A 206 15.24 -9.08 -14.43
N ASN A 207 15.77 -9.45 -15.60
CA ASN A 207 16.68 -8.59 -16.33
C ASN A 207 16.02 -7.28 -16.81
N PHE A 208 14.71 -7.30 -17.07
CA PHE A 208 13.95 -6.10 -17.37
C PHE A 208 13.88 -5.17 -16.17
N LEU A 209 13.52 -5.70 -14.98
CA LEU A 209 13.48 -4.93 -13.73
C LEU A 209 14.84 -4.30 -13.41
N ILE A 210 15.94 -5.05 -13.53
CA ILE A 210 17.30 -4.53 -13.29
C ILE A 210 17.59 -3.33 -14.20
N ARG A 211 17.24 -3.41 -15.48
CA ARG A 211 17.43 -2.28 -16.41
C ARG A 211 16.55 -1.07 -16.07
N GLU A 212 15.34 -1.27 -15.55
CA GLU A 212 14.52 -0.14 -15.10
C GLU A 212 15.11 0.53 -13.85
N ILE A 213 15.66 -0.27 -12.92
CA ILE A 213 16.39 0.26 -11.75
C ILE A 213 17.63 1.07 -12.18
N GLU A 214 18.39 0.56 -13.17
CA GLU A 214 19.57 1.26 -13.71
C GLU A 214 19.24 2.61 -14.39
N LYS A 215 17.99 2.80 -14.84
CA LYS A 215 17.52 4.08 -15.39
C LYS A 215 17.15 5.11 -14.33
N ALA A 216 16.91 4.68 -13.10
CA ALA A 216 16.66 5.58 -11.99
C ALA A 216 17.96 6.35 -11.66
N ASP A 217 17.84 7.59 -11.19
CA ASP A 217 18.98 8.48 -10.84
C ASP A 217 19.76 8.01 -9.59
N GLY A 218 19.76 6.72 -9.31
CA GLY A 218 20.40 6.09 -8.18
C GLY A 218 19.42 5.72 -7.07
N VAL A 219 19.90 4.91 -6.14
CA VAL A 219 19.14 4.47 -4.95
C VAL A 219 19.77 5.13 -3.71
N ASP A 220 18.97 5.80 -2.93
CA ASP A 220 19.40 6.40 -1.66
C ASP A 220 19.32 5.37 -0.52
N PHE A 221 20.42 4.63 -0.32
CA PHE A 221 20.54 3.62 0.72
C PHE A 221 20.55 4.16 2.16
N SER A 222 20.50 5.49 2.38
CA SER A 222 20.31 6.08 3.70
C SER A 222 18.86 6.06 4.16
N LYS A 223 17.93 5.79 3.24
CA LYS A 223 16.49 5.65 3.45
C LYS A 223 16.06 4.19 3.38
N PRO A 224 14.86 3.85 3.87
CA PRO A 224 14.25 2.53 3.65
C PRO A 224 14.11 2.24 2.15
N PHE A 225 14.31 0.96 1.75
CA PHE A 225 14.23 0.49 0.36
C PHE A 225 13.73 -0.97 0.31
#